data_330596ef1634ae220dd05945a5ae7579
#
_entry.id   330596ef1634ae220dd05945a5ae7579
#
_cell.length_a   1.000
_cell.length_b   1.000
_cell.length_c   1.000
_cell.angle_alpha   90.00
_cell.angle_beta   90.00
_cell.angle_gamma   90.00
#
_symmetry.space_group_name_H-M   'P 1'
#
loop_
_entity.id
_entity.type
_entity.pdbx_description
1 polymer ?
#
loop_
_entity_poly.entity_id
_entity_poly.type
_entity_poly.pdbx_seq_one_letter_code
_entity_poly.pdbx_strand_id
1 'polypeptide(L)'
;MDLLSVIGLIVGLGAILGGQFLEGGHVASLMNGPAILIVLGGTLGAVMLQSPMSVFMRSIQMLLWVVLPPKLGSDAMIAKIMEWSNIARKEGLLGLETIAETEDDPFARKGLQLLVDGSEPEVIRRVMEVELDAKEHHDNMAAKVFEGMGGYAPTIGIIGAVMGLIHVMENLADPSKLGAGIATAFVATIYGVGLANMIFLPVANKLKSQIHAKTQLHEMMVEGVISIAEGENPRNIETKLQGFVS
;
A
#
# COMPACT_ATOMS: atom_id res chain seq x y z
N MET A 1 -4.58 -13.26 5.53
CA MET A 1 -5.53 -12.14 5.68
C MET A 1 -5.13 -11.31 6.88
N ASP A 2 -5.12 -10.00 6.74
CA ASP A 2 -4.87 -9.10 7.88
C ASP A 2 -6.18 -8.88 8.65
N LEU A 3 -6.36 -9.68 9.71
CA LEU A 3 -7.58 -9.68 10.53
C LEU A 3 -7.79 -8.33 11.21
N LEU A 4 -6.72 -7.67 11.64
CA LEU A 4 -6.79 -6.38 12.35
C LEU A 4 -7.36 -5.27 11.44
N SER A 5 -6.96 -5.23 10.16
CA SER A 5 -7.49 -4.25 9.20
C SER A 5 -9.00 -4.44 8.96
N VAL A 6 -9.45 -5.69 8.86
CA VAL A 6 -10.88 -5.99 8.68
C VAL A 6 -11.69 -5.62 9.93
N ILE A 7 -11.20 -6.02 11.12
CA ILE A 7 -11.86 -5.67 12.40
C ILE A 7 -11.88 -4.15 12.57
N GLY A 8 -10.79 -3.45 12.30
CA GLY A 8 -10.72 -1.99 12.42
C GLY A 8 -11.75 -1.28 11.55
N LEU A 9 -11.93 -1.73 10.30
CA LEU A 9 -12.95 -1.18 9.41
C LEU A 9 -14.38 -1.43 9.94
N ILE A 10 -14.66 -2.65 10.40
CA ILE A 10 -15.97 -3.02 10.97
C ILE A 10 -16.27 -2.19 12.23
N VAL A 11 -15.31 -2.07 13.13
CA VAL A 11 -15.46 -1.28 14.38
C VAL A 11 -15.69 0.19 14.06
N GLY A 12 -14.90 0.77 13.15
CA GLY A 12 -15.03 2.18 12.79
C GLY A 12 -16.38 2.50 12.14
N LEU A 13 -16.79 1.73 11.13
CA LEU A 13 -18.10 1.90 10.49
C LEU A 13 -19.24 1.58 11.48
N GLY A 14 -19.11 0.53 12.29
CA GLY A 14 -20.09 0.13 13.28
C GLY A 14 -20.28 1.19 14.36
N ALA A 15 -19.22 1.88 14.79
CA ALA A 15 -19.33 2.97 15.76
C ALA A 15 -20.11 4.17 15.20
N ILE A 16 -19.85 4.58 13.95
CA ILE A 16 -20.56 5.70 13.32
C ILE A 16 -22.04 5.35 13.09
N LEU A 17 -22.31 4.20 12.47
CA LEU A 17 -23.68 3.79 12.18
C LEU A 17 -24.46 3.45 13.46
N GLY A 18 -23.79 2.84 14.44
CA GLY A 18 -24.37 2.56 15.76
C GLY A 18 -24.70 3.84 16.55
N GLY A 19 -23.81 4.84 16.52
CA GLY A 19 -24.07 6.16 17.10
C GLY A 19 -25.28 6.83 16.47
N GLN A 20 -25.37 6.84 15.14
CA GLN A 20 -26.52 7.36 14.41
C GLN A 20 -27.84 6.66 14.81
N PHE A 21 -27.78 5.34 14.95
CA PHE A 21 -28.98 4.56 15.38
C PHE A 21 -29.41 4.84 16.82
N LEU A 22 -28.43 4.97 17.74
CA LEU A 22 -28.72 5.27 19.15
C LEU A 22 -29.33 6.67 19.34
N GLU A 23 -29.02 7.63 18.47
CA GLU A 23 -29.68 8.95 18.46
C GLU A 23 -31.07 8.94 17.82
N GLY A 24 -31.58 7.78 17.41
CA GLY A 24 -32.89 7.65 16.76
C GLY A 24 -32.86 8.00 15.26
N GLY A 25 -31.69 8.19 14.68
CA GLY A 25 -31.52 8.44 13.26
C GLY A 25 -31.64 7.17 12.41
N HIS A 26 -32.01 7.33 11.15
CA HIS A 26 -32.07 6.24 10.19
C HIS A 26 -30.81 6.21 9.31
N VAL A 27 -30.24 5.04 9.08
CA VAL A 27 -29.06 4.87 8.18
C VAL A 27 -29.38 5.36 6.77
N ALA A 28 -30.65 5.23 6.34
CA ALA A 28 -31.11 5.73 5.04
C ALA A 28 -30.92 7.25 4.87
N SER A 29 -30.93 8.03 5.96
CA SER A 29 -30.68 9.49 5.88
C SER A 29 -29.24 9.85 5.53
N LEU A 30 -28.30 8.92 5.71
CA LEU A 30 -26.93 9.05 5.28
C LEU A 30 -26.72 8.66 3.81
N MET A 31 -27.71 8.10 3.12
CA MET A 31 -27.62 7.68 1.72
C MET A 31 -28.04 8.86 0.82
N ASN A 32 -27.06 9.58 0.29
CA ASN A 32 -27.28 10.74 -0.58
C ASN A 32 -26.47 10.61 -1.87
N GLY A 33 -27.15 10.30 -2.98
CA GLY A 33 -26.52 10.06 -4.29
C GLY A 33 -25.68 11.24 -4.80
N PRO A 34 -26.22 12.47 -4.83
CA PRO A 34 -25.46 13.66 -5.17
C PRO A 34 -24.19 13.85 -4.34
N ALA A 35 -24.25 13.67 -3.03
CA ALA A 35 -23.11 13.79 -2.14
C ALA A 35 -22.03 12.73 -2.44
N ILE A 36 -22.43 11.47 -2.69
CA ILE A 36 -21.49 10.40 -3.11
C ILE A 36 -20.77 10.77 -4.41
N LEU A 37 -21.53 11.21 -5.40
CA LEU A 37 -20.97 11.57 -6.72
C LEU A 37 -19.98 12.73 -6.60
N ILE A 38 -20.31 13.78 -5.86
CA ILE A 38 -19.43 14.94 -5.66
C ILE A 38 -18.15 14.51 -4.96
N VAL A 39 -18.26 13.82 -3.81
CA VAL A 39 -17.09 13.51 -2.97
C VAL A 39 -16.21 12.45 -3.61
N LEU A 40 -16.76 11.30 -4.02
CA LEU A 40 -15.95 10.25 -4.63
C LEU A 40 -15.48 10.63 -6.04
N GLY A 41 -16.38 11.18 -6.87
CA GLY A 41 -16.04 11.58 -8.23
C GLY A 41 -15.01 12.71 -8.26
N GLY A 42 -15.19 13.74 -7.45
CA GLY A 42 -14.23 14.84 -7.32
C GLY A 42 -12.89 14.39 -6.77
N THR A 43 -12.87 13.55 -5.73
CA THR A 43 -11.63 13.00 -5.15
C THR A 43 -10.87 12.12 -6.15
N LEU A 44 -11.57 11.22 -6.84
CA LEU A 44 -10.97 10.38 -7.89
C LEU A 44 -10.44 11.22 -9.03
N GLY A 45 -11.22 12.21 -9.52
CA GLY A 45 -10.78 13.12 -10.58
C GLY A 45 -9.51 13.88 -10.21
N ALA A 46 -9.41 14.38 -8.98
CA ALA A 46 -8.24 15.10 -8.50
C ALA A 46 -6.98 14.22 -8.48
N VAL A 47 -7.06 12.99 -7.95
CA VAL A 47 -5.89 12.10 -7.90
C VAL A 47 -5.53 11.52 -9.27
N MET A 48 -6.51 11.31 -10.15
CA MET A 48 -6.23 10.91 -11.54
C MET A 48 -5.51 12.01 -12.31
N LEU A 49 -5.86 13.27 -12.10
CA LEU A 49 -5.19 14.41 -12.73
C LEU A 49 -3.73 14.54 -12.24
N GLN A 50 -3.48 14.26 -10.97
CA GLN A 50 -2.17 14.43 -10.34
C GLN A 50 -1.22 13.26 -10.63
N SER A 51 -1.73 12.06 -10.92
CA SER A 51 -0.95 10.83 -10.92
C SER A 51 -0.68 10.30 -12.34
N PRO A 52 0.56 9.85 -12.65
CA PRO A 52 0.79 9.07 -13.86
C PRO A 52 -0.05 7.79 -13.88
N MET A 53 -0.49 7.36 -15.07
CA MET A 53 -1.35 6.18 -15.22
C MET A 53 -0.73 4.91 -14.60
N SER A 54 0.57 4.70 -14.75
CA SER A 54 1.28 3.55 -14.17
C SER A 54 1.20 3.52 -12.64
N VAL A 55 1.35 4.68 -12.00
CA VAL A 55 1.26 4.84 -10.54
C VAL A 55 -0.17 4.62 -10.06
N PHE A 56 -1.15 5.19 -10.75
CA PHE A 56 -2.57 5.02 -10.43
C PHE A 56 -3.01 3.55 -10.55
N MET A 57 -2.64 2.86 -11.64
CA MET A 57 -2.95 1.43 -11.78
C MET A 57 -2.25 0.58 -10.73
N ARG A 58 -1.01 0.94 -10.37
CA ARG A 58 -0.28 0.26 -9.28
C ARG A 58 -0.98 0.42 -7.93
N SER A 59 -1.50 1.61 -7.64
CA SER A 59 -2.25 1.86 -6.39
C SER A 59 -3.48 0.94 -6.27
N ILE A 60 -4.23 0.74 -7.36
CA ILE A 60 -5.38 -0.18 -7.38
C ILE A 60 -4.95 -1.62 -7.12
N GLN A 61 -3.85 -2.08 -7.74
CA GLN A 61 -3.31 -3.43 -7.51
C GLN A 61 -2.90 -3.63 -6.05
N MET A 62 -2.26 -2.62 -5.47
CA MET A 62 -1.79 -2.67 -4.09
C MET A 62 -2.92 -2.62 -3.05
N LEU A 63 -4.12 -2.18 -3.42
CA LEU A 63 -5.26 -2.17 -2.51
C LEU A 63 -5.56 -3.56 -1.93
N LEU A 64 -5.31 -4.61 -2.70
CA LEU A 64 -5.43 -5.99 -2.22
C LEU A 64 -4.47 -6.31 -1.05
N TRP A 65 -3.33 -5.64 -0.96
CA TRP A 65 -2.37 -5.87 0.12
C TRP A 65 -2.92 -5.48 1.50
N VAL A 66 -3.89 -4.56 1.55
CA VAL A 66 -4.54 -4.18 2.82
C VAL A 66 -5.20 -5.38 3.50
N VAL A 67 -5.82 -6.26 2.70
CA VAL A 67 -6.53 -7.46 3.19
C VAL A 67 -5.67 -8.72 3.05
N LEU A 68 -4.90 -8.82 1.97
CA LEU A 68 -4.05 -9.95 1.62
C LEU A 68 -2.60 -9.45 1.46
N PRO A 69 -1.90 -9.20 2.57
CA PRO A 69 -0.52 -8.72 2.51
C PRO A 69 0.39 -9.74 1.83
N PRO A 70 1.45 -9.29 1.13
CA PRO A 70 2.45 -10.19 0.61
C PRO A 70 3.06 -11.03 1.74
N LYS A 71 3.33 -12.30 1.48
CA LYS A 71 3.95 -13.20 2.47
C LYS A 71 5.41 -12.79 2.66
N LEU A 72 5.70 -12.16 3.77
CA LEU A 72 7.03 -11.75 4.17
C LEU A 72 7.57 -12.80 5.16
N GLY A 73 8.18 -13.86 4.64
CA GLY A 73 8.78 -14.92 5.46
C GLY A 73 10.28 -14.67 5.60
N SER A 74 10.71 -13.87 6.58
CA SER A 74 12.13 -13.62 6.84
C SER A 74 12.90 -14.91 7.09
N ASP A 75 12.35 -15.82 7.89
CA ASP A 75 12.98 -17.13 8.17
C ASP A 75 13.11 -17.98 6.89
N ALA A 76 12.09 -17.99 6.05
CA ALA A 76 12.13 -18.70 4.77
C ALA A 76 13.17 -18.09 3.82
N MET A 77 13.34 -16.77 3.84
CA MET A 77 14.36 -16.08 3.05
C MET A 77 15.77 -16.40 3.57
N ILE A 78 15.99 -16.36 4.88
CA ILE A 78 17.26 -16.77 5.49
C ILE A 78 17.58 -18.22 5.10
N ALA A 79 16.63 -19.14 5.21
CA ALA A 79 16.82 -20.53 4.84
C ALA A 79 17.22 -20.71 3.36
N LYS A 80 16.58 -19.97 2.44
CA LYS A 80 16.97 -19.96 1.04
C LYS A 80 18.40 -19.45 0.82
N ILE A 81 18.77 -18.33 1.42
CA ILE A 81 20.12 -17.75 1.29
C ILE A 81 21.17 -18.73 1.87
N MET A 82 20.85 -19.39 2.97
CA MET A 82 21.73 -20.41 3.57
C MET A 82 21.91 -21.63 2.66
N GLU A 83 20.84 -22.06 1.98
CA GLU A 83 20.93 -23.12 0.97
C GLU A 83 21.84 -22.70 -0.18
N TRP A 84 21.65 -21.49 -0.75
CA TRP A 84 22.49 -20.95 -1.82
C TRP A 84 23.96 -20.84 -1.39
N SER A 85 24.20 -20.34 -0.19
CA SER A 85 25.57 -20.24 0.37
C SER A 85 26.26 -21.61 0.50
N ASN A 86 25.53 -22.63 0.94
CA ASN A 86 26.06 -23.98 1.07
C ASN A 86 26.37 -24.62 -0.29
N ILE A 87 25.54 -24.40 -1.31
CA ILE A 87 25.76 -24.89 -2.67
C ILE A 87 26.94 -24.16 -3.30
N ALA A 88 26.98 -22.83 -3.24
CA ALA A 88 28.09 -22.03 -3.74
C ALA A 88 29.44 -22.46 -3.12
N ARG A 89 29.46 -22.84 -1.85
CA ARG A 89 30.66 -23.30 -1.16
C ARG A 89 31.11 -24.69 -1.57
N LYS A 90 30.18 -25.59 -1.90
CA LYS A 90 30.49 -26.98 -2.30
C LYS A 90 30.81 -27.13 -3.79
N GLU A 91 30.05 -26.44 -4.63
CA GLU A 91 30.02 -26.63 -6.07
C GLU A 91 30.53 -25.39 -6.84
N GLY A 92 30.87 -24.32 -6.11
CA GLY A 92 31.18 -23.03 -6.68
C GLY A 92 29.94 -22.26 -7.09
N LEU A 93 30.11 -21.02 -7.55
CA LEU A 93 28.99 -20.13 -7.94
C LEU A 93 28.17 -20.72 -9.11
N LEU A 94 28.80 -21.49 -10.00
CA LEU A 94 28.11 -22.17 -11.10
C LEU A 94 27.07 -23.21 -10.61
N GLY A 95 27.24 -23.76 -9.42
CA GLY A 95 26.25 -24.66 -8.82
C GLY A 95 24.89 -24.00 -8.57
N LEU A 96 24.82 -22.67 -8.59
CA LEU A 96 23.57 -21.92 -8.43
C LEU A 96 22.77 -21.74 -9.74
N GLU A 97 23.28 -22.15 -10.90
CA GLU A 97 22.66 -21.92 -12.21
C GLU A 97 21.26 -22.50 -12.29
N THR A 98 21.09 -23.77 -11.90
CA THR A 98 19.78 -24.45 -11.93
C THR A 98 18.76 -23.78 -10.98
N ILE A 99 19.26 -23.26 -9.85
CA ILE A 99 18.40 -22.55 -8.88
C ILE A 99 17.98 -21.21 -9.45
N ALA A 100 18.92 -20.48 -10.08
CA ALA A 100 18.62 -19.21 -10.74
C ALA A 100 17.57 -19.34 -11.85
N GLU A 101 17.58 -20.45 -12.61
CA GLU A 101 16.58 -20.71 -13.65
C GLU A 101 15.17 -21.00 -13.08
N THR A 102 15.10 -21.63 -11.92
CA THR A 102 13.83 -22.10 -11.30
C THR A 102 13.29 -21.16 -10.23
N GLU A 103 14.02 -20.11 -9.83
CA GLU A 103 13.58 -19.17 -8.81
C GLU A 103 12.40 -18.33 -9.30
N ASP A 104 11.29 -18.34 -8.54
CA ASP A 104 10.05 -17.64 -8.89
C ASP A 104 10.14 -16.12 -8.68
N ASP A 105 10.89 -15.67 -7.66
CA ASP A 105 11.05 -14.25 -7.39
C ASP A 105 12.04 -13.62 -8.41
N PRO A 106 11.60 -12.69 -9.26
CA PRO A 106 12.48 -12.07 -10.26
C PRO A 106 13.67 -11.33 -9.65
N PHE A 107 13.52 -10.79 -8.43
CA PHE A 107 14.60 -10.07 -7.74
C PHE A 107 15.67 -11.05 -7.23
N ALA A 108 15.25 -12.15 -6.62
CA ALA A 108 16.13 -13.23 -6.20
C ALA A 108 16.85 -13.88 -7.39
N ARG A 109 16.10 -14.15 -8.46
CA ARG A 109 16.65 -14.70 -9.71
C ARG A 109 17.77 -13.83 -10.26
N LYS A 110 17.56 -12.52 -10.28
CA LYS A 110 18.60 -11.57 -10.76
C LYS A 110 19.85 -11.61 -9.90
N GLY A 111 19.70 -11.65 -8.58
CA GLY A 111 20.84 -11.79 -7.66
C GLY A 111 21.64 -13.08 -7.90
N LEU A 112 20.92 -14.19 -8.07
CA LEU A 112 21.53 -15.49 -8.38
C LEU A 112 22.27 -15.48 -9.75
N GLN A 113 21.67 -14.87 -10.77
CA GLN A 113 22.32 -14.73 -12.07
C GLN A 113 23.63 -13.95 -11.99
N LEU A 114 23.63 -12.83 -11.25
CA LEU A 114 24.85 -12.06 -11.03
C LEU A 114 25.95 -12.87 -10.31
N LEU A 115 25.56 -13.76 -9.38
CA LEU A 115 26.50 -14.67 -8.74
C LEU A 115 27.06 -15.70 -9.71
N VAL A 116 26.21 -16.34 -10.51
CA VAL A 116 26.60 -17.34 -11.52
C VAL A 116 27.52 -16.73 -12.57
N ASP A 117 27.26 -15.47 -12.97
CA ASP A 117 28.10 -14.70 -13.91
C ASP A 117 29.46 -14.28 -13.32
N GLY A 118 29.70 -14.54 -12.03
CA GLY A 118 30.94 -14.18 -11.35
C GLY A 118 31.13 -12.67 -11.20
N SER A 119 30.05 -11.91 -11.12
CA SER A 119 30.08 -10.47 -10.92
C SER A 119 30.76 -10.08 -9.61
N GLU A 120 31.51 -8.99 -9.61
CA GLU A 120 32.14 -8.46 -8.38
C GLU A 120 31.08 -8.02 -7.35
N PRO A 121 31.31 -8.20 -6.03
CA PRO A 121 30.35 -7.87 -4.97
C PRO A 121 29.79 -6.43 -5.06
N GLU A 122 30.66 -5.45 -5.37
CA GLU A 122 30.23 -4.06 -5.56
C GLU A 122 29.31 -3.87 -6.77
N VAL A 123 29.50 -4.64 -7.83
CA VAL A 123 28.62 -4.60 -9.02
C VAL A 123 27.26 -5.18 -8.67
N ILE A 124 27.24 -6.33 -7.96
CA ILE A 124 26.01 -6.97 -7.47
C ILE A 124 25.24 -6.00 -6.60
N ARG A 125 25.90 -5.40 -5.61
CA ARG A 125 25.31 -4.41 -4.70
C ARG A 125 24.64 -3.30 -5.49
N ARG A 126 25.39 -2.63 -6.36
CA ARG A 126 24.89 -1.48 -7.13
C ARG A 126 23.69 -1.84 -8.01
N VAL A 127 23.75 -2.98 -8.70
CA VAL A 127 22.66 -3.41 -9.60
C VAL A 127 21.40 -3.73 -8.84
N MET A 128 21.51 -4.44 -7.71
CA MET A 128 20.36 -4.84 -6.90
C MET A 128 19.77 -3.66 -6.13
N GLU A 129 20.59 -2.79 -5.54
CA GLU A 129 20.11 -1.59 -4.82
C GLU A 129 19.37 -0.64 -5.77
N VAL A 130 19.89 -0.38 -6.98
CA VAL A 130 19.18 0.48 -7.95
C VAL A 130 17.81 -0.09 -8.32
N GLU A 131 17.69 -1.40 -8.48
CA GLU A 131 16.38 -2.02 -8.74
C GLU A 131 15.45 -1.95 -7.54
N LEU A 132 15.98 -2.17 -6.34
CA LEU A 132 15.23 -2.10 -5.09
C LEU A 132 14.68 -0.69 -4.87
N ASP A 133 15.53 0.32 -4.96
CA ASP A 133 15.15 1.73 -4.81
C ASP A 133 14.08 2.14 -5.83
N ALA A 134 14.23 1.72 -7.10
CA ALA A 134 13.25 2.02 -8.13
C ALA A 134 11.88 1.40 -7.82
N LYS A 135 11.85 0.14 -7.35
CA LYS A 135 10.61 -0.56 -6.97
C LYS A 135 9.97 0.07 -5.73
N GLU A 136 10.77 0.34 -4.70
CA GLU A 136 10.29 1.00 -3.49
C GLU A 136 9.72 2.37 -3.80
N HIS A 137 10.43 3.19 -4.57
CA HIS A 137 9.95 4.51 -4.99
C HIS A 137 8.61 4.42 -5.72
N HIS A 138 8.49 3.50 -6.69
CA HIS A 138 7.26 3.31 -7.46
C HIS A 138 6.08 2.87 -6.57
N ASP A 139 6.30 1.92 -5.65
CA ASP A 139 5.28 1.44 -4.71
C ASP A 139 4.89 2.54 -3.71
N ASN A 140 5.85 3.34 -3.22
CA ASN A 140 5.59 4.49 -2.36
C ASN A 140 4.78 5.59 -3.07
N MET A 141 5.05 5.85 -4.35
CA MET A 141 4.23 6.76 -5.16
C MET A 141 2.79 6.24 -5.32
N ALA A 142 2.61 4.93 -5.45
CA ALA A 142 1.27 4.32 -5.50
C ALA A 142 0.52 4.45 -4.16
N ALA A 143 1.19 4.29 -3.02
CA ALA A 143 0.59 4.52 -1.70
C ALA A 143 0.19 6.00 -1.49
N LYS A 144 0.97 6.96 -2.03
CA LYS A 144 0.66 8.40 -2.00
C LYS A 144 -0.61 8.78 -2.75
N VAL A 145 -1.11 7.95 -3.67
CA VAL A 145 -2.42 8.17 -4.32
C VAL A 145 -3.53 8.19 -3.27
N PHE A 146 -3.54 7.20 -2.34
CA PHE A 146 -4.52 7.17 -1.25
C PHE A 146 -4.32 8.29 -0.24
N GLU A 147 -3.08 8.69 0.01
CA GLU A 147 -2.77 9.86 0.85
C GLU A 147 -3.34 11.13 0.22
N GLY A 148 -3.19 11.32 -1.10
CA GLY A 148 -3.82 12.39 -1.87
C GLY A 148 -5.35 12.36 -1.78
N MET A 149 -5.97 11.17 -1.93
CA MET A 149 -7.41 11.00 -1.74
C MET A 149 -7.85 11.43 -0.33
N GLY A 150 -7.08 11.07 0.70
CA GLY A 150 -7.31 11.50 2.08
C GLY A 150 -7.21 13.01 2.27
N GLY A 151 -6.33 13.68 1.53
CA GLY A 151 -6.21 15.14 1.54
C GLY A 151 -7.33 15.86 0.81
N TYR A 152 -7.74 15.34 -0.36
CA TYR A 152 -8.78 15.97 -1.19
C TYR A 152 -10.21 15.72 -0.70
N ALA A 153 -10.51 14.52 -0.20
CA ALA A 153 -11.89 14.15 0.13
C ALA A 153 -12.58 15.12 1.11
N PRO A 154 -11.95 15.60 2.21
CA PRO A 154 -12.59 16.55 3.11
C PRO A 154 -12.92 17.89 2.43
N THR A 155 -11.99 18.42 1.64
CA THR A 155 -12.17 19.72 0.96
C THR A 155 -13.22 19.64 -0.14
N ILE A 156 -13.28 18.53 -0.88
CA ILE A 156 -14.34 18.26 -1.85
C ILE A 156 -15.68 18.06 -1.13
N GLY A 157 -15.68 17.47 0.05
CA GLY A 157 -16.84 17.39 0.94
C GLY A 157 -17.40 18.79 1.29
N ILE A 158 -16.52 19.76 1.55
CA ILE A 158 -16.90 21.16 1.77
C ILE A 158 -17.51 21.77 0.49
N ILE A 159 -16.94 21.49 -0.68
CA ILE A 159 -17.53 21.93 -1.96
C ILE A 159 -18.95 21.38 -2.10
N GLY A 160 -19.16 20.09 -1.81
CA GLY A 160 -20.48 19.46 -1.82
C GLY A 160 -21.45 20.11 -0.84
N ALA A 161 -20.97 20.48 0.37
CA ALA A 161 -21.77 21.20 1.35
C ALA A 161 -22.22 22.57 0.84
N VAL A 162 -21.30 23.34 0.25
CA VAL A 162 -21.63 24.66 -0.31
C VAL A 162 -22.62 24.54 -1.48
N MET A 163 -22.45 23.54 -2.36
CA MET A 163 -23.40 23.28 -3.44
C MET A 163 -24.80 22.92 -2.92
N GLY A 164 -24.89 22.11 -1.86
CA GLY A 164 -26.17 21.82 -1.18
C GLY A 164 -26.84 23.06 -0.62
N LEU A 165 -26.07 23.98 0.00
CA LEU A 165 -26.58 25.24 0.53
C LEU A 165 -26.99 26.21 -0.60
N ILE A 166 -26.30 26.28 -1.72
CA ILE A 166 -26.72 27.05 -2.90
C ILE A 166 -28.10 26.58 -3.36
N HIS A 167 -28.30 25.24 -3.46
CA HIS A 167 -29.61 24.68 -3.84
C HIS A 167 -30.73 25.08 -2.85
N VAL A 168 -30.44 25.16 -1.55
CA VAL A 168 -31.36 25.67 -0.54
C VAL A 168 -31.71 27.12 -0.81
N MET A 169 -30.71 27.98 -1.07
CA MET A 169 -30.92 29.42 -1.33
C MET A 169 -31.75 29.68 -2.59
N GLU A 170 -31.56 28.87 -3.63
CA GLU A 170 -32.36 28.98 -4.87
C GLU A 170 -33.83 28.58 -4.68
N ASN A 171 -34.13 27.77 -3.65
CA ASN A 171 -35.47 27.22 -3.40
C ASN A 171 -36.12 27.74 -2.12
N LEU A 172 -35.70 28.88 -1.56
CA LEU A 172 -36.23 29.44 -0.32
C LEU A 172 -37.77 29.62 -0.28
N ALA A 173 -38.37 29.83 -1.43
CA ALA A 173 -39.81 29.99 -1.60
C ALA A 173 -40.60 28.65 -1.49
N ASP A 174 -39.89 27.49 -1.57
CA ASP A 174 -40.49 26.15 -1.54
C ASP A 174 -39.90 25.33 -0.43
N PRO A 175 -40.55 25.35 0.79
CA PRO A 175 -40.05 24.61 1.99
C PRO A 175 -39.87 23.11 1.75
N SER A 176 -40.58 22.50 0.79
CA SER A 176 -40.49 21.06 0.50
C SER A 176 -39.16 20.64 -0.07
N LYS A 177 -38.41 21.57 -0.69
CA LYS A 177 -37.11 21.33 -1.32
C LYS A 177 -35.92 21.63 -0.40
N LEU A 178 -36.12 22.41 0.66
CA LEU A 178 -35.03 22.82 1.56
C LEU A 178 -34.36 21.63 2.25
N GLY A 179 -35.16 20.65 2.68
CA GLY A 179 -34.65 19.47 3.39
C GLY A 179 -33.62 18.65 2.58
N ALA A 180 -33.86 18.48 1.29
CA ALA A 180 -32.96 17.72 0.42
C ALA A 180 -31.61 18.44 0.23
N GLY A 181 -31.59 19.75 0.04
CA GLY A 181 -30.36 20.53 -0.09
C GLY A 181 -29.54 20.56 1.20
N ILE A 182 -30.22 20.74 2.35
CA ILE A 182 -29.58 20.69 3.68
C ILE A 182 -28.97 19.30 3.93
N ALA A 183 -29.72 18.22 3.65
CA ALA A 183 -29.22 16.85 3.80
C ALA A 183 -27.97 16.61 2.93
N THR A 184 -27.98 17.04 1.68
CA THR A 184 -26.81 16.92 0.78
C THR A 184 -25.61 17.64 1.36
N ALA A 185 -25.76 18.85 1.91
CA ALA A 185 -24.67 19.62 2.48
C ALA A 185 -24.01 18.89 3.67
N PHE A 186 -24.79 18.40 4.62
CA PHE A 186 -24.24 17.68 5.77
C PHE A 186 -23.65 16.32 5.39
N VAL A 187 -24.33 15.55 4.55
CA VAL A 187 -23.87 14.21 4.16
C VAL A 187 -22.61 14.29 3.32
N ALA A 188 -22.45 15.28 2.44
CA ALA A 188 -21.21 15.48 1.69
C ALA A 188 -19.99 15.72 2.60
N THR A 189 -20.19 16.49 3.66
CA THR A 189 -19.14 16.71 4.67
C THR A 189 -18.78 15.42 5.42
N ILE A 190 -19.79 14.66 5.83
CA ILE A 190 -19.61 13.35 6.49
C ILE A 190 -18.83 12.39 5.58
N TYR A 191 -19.20 12.30 4.31
CA TYR A 191 -18.49 11.46 3.36
C TYR A 191 -17.04 11.92 3.16
N GLY A 192 -16.80 13.21 2.98
CA GLY A 192 -15.46 13.76 2.80
C GLY A 192 -14.53 13.40 3.96
N VAL A 193 -14.96 13.71 5.18
CA VAL A 193 -14.16 13.47 6.40
C VAL A 193 -14.10 11.98 6.73
N GLY A 194 -15.23 11.27 6.61
CA GLY A 194 -15.32 9.84 6.92
C GLY A 194 -14.44 8.98 6.02
N LEU A 195 -14.55 9.18 4.70
CA LEU A 195 -13.72 8.45 3.73
C LEU A 195 -12.22 8.73 3.90
N ALA A 196 -11.85 10.00 4.15
CA ALA A 196 -10.47 10.37 4.37
C ALA A 196 -9.85 9.65 5.57
N ASN A 197 -10.51 9.74 6.74
CA ASN A 197 -9.91 9.29 7.99
C ASN A 197 -10.13 7.81 8.30
N MET A 198 -11.16 7.18 7.74
CA MET A 198 -11.45 5.76 8.00
C MET A 198 -10.99 4.84 6.89
N ILE A 199 -10.77 5.36 5.67
CA ILE A 199 -10.41 4.54 4.52
C ILE A 199 -9.08 5.01 3.92
N PHE A 200 -9.03 6.20 3.33
CA PHE A 200 -7.91 6.59 2.48
C PHE A 200 -6.58 6.72 3.23
N LEU A 201 -6.56 7.46 4.34
CA LEU A 201 -5.34 7.65 5.14
C LEU A 201 -4.89 6.35 5.83
N PRO A 202 -5.75 5.55 6.46
CA PRO A 202 -5.36 4.24 7.00
C PRO A 202 -4.83 3.29 5.93
N VAL A 203 -5.46 3.24 4.75
CA VAL A 203 -4.98 2.44 3.60
C VAL A 203 -3.58 2.89 3.18
N ALA A 204 -3.36 4.20 3.00
CA ALA A 204 -2.07 4.75 2.62
C ALA A 204 -0.96 4.36 3.63
N ASN A 205 -1.22 4.54 4.92
CA ASN A 205 -0.26 4.20 5.98
C ASN A 205 0.01 2.69 6.05
N LYS A 206 -1.02 1.88 5.89
CA LYS A 206 -0.87 0.41 5.85
C LYS A 206 -0.01 -0.03 4.67
N LEU A 207 -0.24 0.52 3.49
CA LEU A 207 0.56 0.22 2.30
C LEU A 207 2.03 0.64 2.50
N LYS A 208 2.28 1.83 3.04
CA LYS A 208 3.66 2.29 3.35
C LYS A 208 4.38 1.33 4.30
N SER A 209 3.70 0.87 5.35
CA SER A 209 4.27 -0.12 6.28
C SER A 209 4.62 -1.44 5.59
N GLN A 210 3.75 -1.92 4.68
CA GLN A 210 4.01 -3.17 3.93
C GLN A 210 5.10 -3.02 2.89
N ILE A 211 5.20 -1.86 2.23
CA ILE A 211 6.30 -1.54 1.32
C ILE A 211 7.62 -1.59 2.09
N HIS A 212 7.70 -0.91 3.22
CA HIS A 212 8.90 -0.88 4.05
C HIS A 212 9.33 -2.29 4.50
N ALA A 213 8.40 -3.11 5.00
CA ALA A 213 8.68 -4.49 5.39
C ALA A 213 9.17 -5.35 4.19
N LYS A 214 8.61 -5.13 2.99
CA LYS A 214 9.07 -5.80 1.78
C LYS A 214 10.46 -5.33 1.35
N THR A 215 10.75 -4.03 1.45
CA THR A 215 12.07 -3.46 1.16
C THR A 215 13.12 -4.05 2.08
N GLN A 216 12.87 -4.11 3.40
CA GLN A 216 13.78 -4.73 4.36
C GLN A 216 14.09 -6.21 4.02
N LEU A 217 13.09 -6.98 3.57
CA LEU A 217 13.32 -8.36 3.14
C LEU A 217 14.23 -8.44 1.91
N HIS A 218 14.07 -7.52 0.94
CA HIS A 218 14.93 -7.47 -0.23
C HIS A 218 16.34 -6.96 0.11
N GLU A 219 16.49 -6.01 1.03
CA GLU A 219 17.79 -5.56 1.55
C GLU A 219 18.55 -6.74 2.20
N MET A 220 17.85 -7.53 3.01
CA MET A 220 18.40 -8.76 3.58
C MET A 220 18.87 -9.74 2.49
N MET A 221 18.11 -9.87 1.40
CA MET A 221 18.50 -10.70 0.25
C MET A 221 19.74 -10.14 -0.46
N VAL A 222 19.81 -8.83 -0.70
CA VAL A 222 20.99 -8.16 -1.28
C VAL A 222 22.23 -8.46 -0.46
N GLU A 223 22.16 -8.28 0.85
CA GLU A 223 23.27 -8.54 1.75
C GLU A 223 23.68 -10.02 1.75
N GLY A 224 22.71 -10.94 1.71
CA GLY A 224 22.98 -12.37 1.60
C GLY A 224 23.69 -12.76 0.32
N VAL A 225 23.23 -12.23 -0.83
CA VAL A 225 23.84 -12.47 -2.14
C VAL A 225 25.28 -11.93 -2.19
N ILE A 226 25.51 -10.73 -1.65
CA ILE A 226 26.84 -10.13 -1.58
C ILE A 226 27.77 -10.98 -0.70
N SER A 227 27.31 -11.41 0.47
CA SER A 227 28.10 -12.26 1.37
C SER A 227 28.47 -13.60 0.73
N ILE A 228 27.61 -14.15 -0.13
CA ILE A 228 27.92 -15.33 -0.95
C ILE A 228 29.02 -15.02 -1.97
N ALA A 229 28.93 -13.88 -2.67
CA ALA A 229 29.95 -13.44 -3.65
C ALA A 229 31.32 -13.22 -3.01
N GLU A 230 31.35 -12.70 -1.78
CA GLU A 230 32.56 -12.50 -0.97
C GLU A 230 33.14 -13.82 -0.40
N GLY A 231 32.42 -14.93 -0.54
CA GLY A 231 32.82 -16.25 -0.03
C GLY A 231 32.76 -16.35 1.51
N GLU A 232 31.93 -15.56 2.17
CA GLU A 232 31.77 -15.59 3.61
C GLU A 232 31.35 -16.98 4.13
N ASN A 233 31.67 -17.25 5.39
CA ASN A 233 31.22 -18.48 6.03
C ASN A 233 29.69 -18.46 6.25
N PRO A 234 28.96 -19.54 5.88
CA PRO A 234 27.51 -19.60 6.05
C PRO A 234 27.01 -19.19 7.45
N ARG A 235 27.71 -19.56 8.53
CA ARG A 235 27.36 -19.16 9.89
C ARG A 235 27.41 -17.65 10.12
N ASN A 236 28.38 -16.96 9.49
CA ASN A 236 28.49 -15.52 9.57
C ASN A 236 27.35 -14.85 8.81
N ILE A 237 27.02 -15.38 7.62
CA ILE A 237 25.89 -14.94 6.80
C ILE A 237 24.59 -15.05 7.61
N GLU A 238 24.33 -16.21 8.21
CA GLU A 238 23.15 -16.43 9.05
C GLU A 238 23.04 -15.41 10.19
N THR A 239 24.14 -15.20 10.93
CA THR A 239 24.17 -14.23 12.03
C THR A 239 23.90 -12.79 11.55
N LYS A 240 24.47 -12.40 10.40
CA LYS A 240 24.26 -11.10 9.76
C LYS A 240 22.79 -10.93 9.36
N LEU A 241 22.20 -11.96 8.71
CA LEU A 241 20.80 -11.91 8.25
C LEU A 241 19.79 -11.92 9.40
N GLN A 242 20.08 -12.59 10.51
CA GLN A 242 19.24 -12.54 11.71
C GLN A 242 19.11 -11.14 12.30
N GLY A 243 20.08 -10.25 12.07
CA GLY A 243 19.99 -8.84 12.46
C GLY A 243 18.89 -8.05 11.76
N PHE A 244 18.39 -8.51 10.62
CA PHE A 244 17.24 -7.90 9.92
C PHE A 244 15.89 -8.32 10.51
N VAL A 245 15.85 -9.35 11.35
CA VAL A 245 14.59 -9.94 11.86
C VAL A 245 14.31 -9.50 13.29
N SER A 246 15.27 -8.86 13.96
CA SER A 246 15.20 -8.42 15.37
C SER A 246 14.44 -7.11 15.57
#